data_8087d9526dd49474696fa1ebcf2558ea
#
_entry.id   8087d9526dd49474696fa1ebcf2558ea
#
_cell.length_a   1.000
_cell.length_b   1.000
_cell.length_c   1.000
_cell.angle_alpha   90.00
_cell.angle_beta   90.00
_cell.angle_gamma   90.00
#
_symmetry.space_group_name_H-M   'P 1'
#
loop_
_entity.id
_entity.type
_entity.pdbx_description
1 polymer ?
#
loop_
_entity_poly.entity_id
_entity_poly.type
_entity_poly.pdbx_seq_one_letter_code
_entity_poly.pdbx_strand_id
1 'polypeptide(L)'
;MNRENALHIVKQQMHEKRYIHTIGVMETAIELAKLYGVDEKKAEMAAIFHDYAKCRAISEMEEIIKREDLPKDLLCYNKELWHAPVGAYLVEKEVGITDSEILQAITYHTSGHENMTMLDKVIYVADYIEPGRKFPGVEEARKLAYT
;
A
#
# COMPACT_ATOMS: atom_id res chain seq x y z
N MET A 1 -5.29 0.60 16.57
CA MET A 1 -4.12 -0.31 16.46
C MET A 1 -2.85 0.53 16.49
N ASN A 2 -1.83 0.09 17.21
CA ASN A 2 -0.56 0.80 17.24
C ASN A 2 0.41 0.24 16.19
N ARG A 3 1.51 0.97 15.96
CA ARG A 3 2.54 0.59 14.99
C ARG A 3 3.10 -0.82 15.23
N GLU A 4 3.44 -1.10 16.48
CA GLU A 4 4.06 -2.38 16.84
C GLU A 4 3.17 -3.56 16.49
N ASN A 5 1.90 -3.48 16.83
CA ASN A 5 0.93 -4.54 16.51
C ASN A 5 0.73 -4.67 15.00
N ALA A 6 0.61 -3.56 14.29
CA ALA A 6 0.44 -3.56 12.85
C ALA A 6 1.64 -4.21 12.15
N LEU A 7 2.84 -3.84 12.56
CA LEU A 7 4.06 -4.42 11.98
C LEU A 7 4.18 -5.91 12.27
N HIS A 8 3.79 -6.33 13.47
CA HIS A 8 3.78 -7.75 13.83
C HIS A 8 2.86 -8.55 12.89
N ILE A 9 1.67 -8.00 12.61
CA ILE A 9 0.70 -8.65 11.73
C ILE A 9 1.27 -8.80 10.32
N VAL A 10 1.79 -7.72 9.73
CA VAL A 10 2.26 -7.78 8.34
C VAL A 10 3.52 -8.62 8.18
N LYS A 11 4.37 -8.66 9.20
CA LYS A 11 5.60 -9.47 9.15
C LYS A 11 5.28 -10.94 8.88
N GLN A 12 4.15 -11.42 9.38
CA GLN A 12 3.72 -12.81 9.17
C GLN A 12 3.15 -13.07 7.78
N GLN A 13 2.86 -12.02 7.02
CA GLN A 13 2.23 -12.15 5.71
C GLN A 13 3.21 -12.06 4.55
N MET A 14 4.49 -11.84 4.84
CA MET A 14 5.46 -11.58 3.77
C MET A 14 6.86 -12.02 4.18
N HIS A 15 7.72 -12.26 3.18
CA HIS A 15 9.12 -12.58 3.46
C HIS A 15 9.90 -11.32 3.82
N GLU A 16 11.10 -11.53 4.36
CA GLU A 16 11.92 -10.47 4.96
C GLU A 16 12.18 -9.30 4.02
N LYS A 17 12.52 -9.57 2.78
CA LYS A 17 12.81 -8.51 1.80
C LYS A 17 11.62 -7.57 1.61
N ARG A 18 10.42 -8.11 1.53
CA ARG A 18 9.20 -7.32 1.39
C ARG A 18 8.87 -6.57 2.67
N TYR A 19 9.16 -7.15 3.80
CA TYR A 19 8.97 -6.50 5.09
C TYR A 19 9.88 -5.28 5.24
N ILE A 20 11.15 -5.40 4.83
CA ILE A 20 12.09 -4.28 4.85
C ILE A 20 11.59 -3.15 3.96
N HIS A 21 11.07 -3.48 2.77
CA HIS A 21 10.43 -2.50 1.88
C HIS A 21 9.26 -1.80 2.58
N THR A 22 8.42 -2.57 3.27
CA THR A 22 7.27 -2.02 4.00
C THR A 22 7.70 -1.03 5.08
N ILE A 23 8.77 -1.33 5.82
CA ILE A 23 9.31 -0.40 6.82
C ILE A 23 9.75 0.90 6.14
N GLY A 24 10.45 0.80 5.01
CA GLY A 24 10.89 1.96 4.25
C GLY A 24 9.74 2.82 3.76
N VAL A 25 8.69 2.18 3.26
CA VAL A 25 7.47 2.88 2.81
C VAL A 25 6.79 3.59 3.99
N MET A 26 6.70 2.91 5.14
CA MET A 26 6.11 3.49 6.34
C MET A 26 6.85 4.76 6.77
N GLU A 27 8.17 4.69 6.88
CA GLU A 27 8.97 5.85 7.30
C GLU A 27 8.83 7.01 6.33
N THR A 28 8.90 6.72 5.03
CA THR A 28 8.76 7.74 3.98
C THR A 28 7.36 8.34 3.98
N ALA A 29 6.34 7.52 4.14
CA ALA A 29 4.95 8.00 4.17
C ALA A 29 4.71 8.95 5.35
N ILE A 30 5.27 8.66 6.51
CA ILE A 30 5.15 9.53 7.68
C ILE A 30 5.83 10.88 7.41
N GLU A 31 7.04 10.87 6.82
CA GLU A 31 7.74 12.10 6.47
C GLU A 31 6.94 12.95 5.47
N LEU A 32 6.42 12.32 4.42
CA LEU A 32 5.62 13.03 3.43
C LEU A 32 4.31 13.54 4.02
N ALA A 33 3.69 12.76 4.91
CA ALA A 33 2.47 13.19 5.59
C ALA A 33 2.70 14.47 6.40
N LYS A 34 3.82 14.54 7.12
CA LYS A 34 4.18 15.76 7.85
C LYS A 34 4.38 16.94 6.92
N LEU A 35 5.07 16.71 5.81
CA LEU A 35 5.38 17.78 4.84
C LEU A 35 4.13 18.31 4.16
N TYR A 36 3.17 17.45 3.84
CA TYR A 36 1.98 17.82 3.06
C TYR A 36 0.69 17.96 3.88
N GLY A 37 0.80 17.89 5.20
CA GLY A 37 -0.36 18.10 6.08
C GLY A 37 -1.37 16.96 6.07
N VAL A 38 -0.92 15.74 5.82
CA VAL A 38 -1.76 14.54 5.86
C VAL A 38 -1.72 13.93 7.26
N ASP A 39 -2.80 13.30 7.67
CA ASP A 39 -2.86 12.59 8.96
C ASP A 39 -1.77 11.52 9.01
N GLU A 40 -0.82 11.69 9.93
CA GLU A 40 0.34 10.80 10.03
C GLU A 40 -0.05 9.36 10.41
N LYS A 41 -1.06 9.21 11.25
CA LYS A 41 -1.51 7.88 11.68
C LYS A 41 -2.14 7.14 10.52
N LYS A 42 -2.94 7.81 9.71
CA LYS A 42 -3.54 7.18 8.53
C LYS A 42 -2.46 6.81 7.51
N ALA A 43 -1.47 7.69 7.31
CA ALA A 43 -0.36 7.41 6.41
C ALA A 43 0.46 6.21 6.91
N GLU A 44 0.72 6.14 8.21
CA GLU A 44 1.42 5.02 8.82
C GLU A 44 0.69 3.71 8.58
N MET A 45 -0.60 3.67 8.89
CA MET A 45 -1.39 2.44 8.75
C MET A 45 -1.53 2.02 7.29
N ALA A 46 -1.81 2.95 6.40
CA ALA A 46 -1.93 2.63 4.97
C ALA A 46 -0.61 2.09 4.42
N ALA A 47 0.52 2.69 4.82
CA ALA A 47 1.84 2.24 4.39
C ALA A 47 2.16 0.83 4.90
N ILE A 48 1.90 0.57 6.17
CA ILE A 48 2.18 -0.74 6.76
C ILE A 48 1.39 -1.84 6.03
N PHE A 49 0.15 -1.58 5.69
CA PHE A 49 -0.73 -2.59 5.10
C PHE A 49 -0.83 -2.55 3.58
N HIS A 50 -0.12 -1.64 2.90
CA HIS A 50 -0.30 -1.48 1.45
C HIS A 50 0.02 -2.76 0.65
N ASP A 51 0.99 -3.55 1.09
CA ASP A 51 1.43 -4.78 0.43
C ASP A 51 0.96 -6.05 1.16
N TYR A 52 -0.08 -5.94 1.98
CA TYR A 52 -0.56 -7.04 2.81
C TYR A 52 -0.78 -8.33 2.02
N ALA A 53 -1.28 -8.23 0.80
CA ALA A 53 -1.57 -9.39 -0.05
C ALA A 53 -0.47 -9.71 -1.07
N LYS A 54 0.62 -8.95 -1.10
CA LYS A 54 1.65 -9.09 -2.14
C LYS A 54 2.20 -10.51 -2.27
N CYS A 55 2.36 -11.21 -1.15
CA CYS A 55 2.92 -12.56 -1.12
C CYS A 55 1.86 -13.66 -1.12
N ARG A 56 0.57 -13.31 -1.24
CA ARG A 56 -0.50 -14.30 -1.35
C ARG A 56 -0.45 -15.01 -2.69
N ALA A 57 -0.92 -16.25 -2.73
CA ALA A 57 -0.96 -17.04 -3.97
C ALA A 57 -1.85 -16.36 -5.01
N ILE A 58 -1.40 -16.38 -6.27
CA ILE A 58 -2.17 -15.81 -7.39
C ILE A 58 -3.56 -16.45 -7.48
N SER A 59 -3.64 -17.78 -7.26
CA SER A 59 -4.92 -18.49 -7.30
C SER A 59 -5.89 -18.01 -6.22
N GLU A 60 -5.38 -17.67 -5.04
CA GLU A 60 -6.19 -17.14 -3.96
C GLU A 60 -6.72 -15.76 -4.33
N MET A 61 -5.87 -14.89 -4.88
CA MET A 61 -6.29 -13.55 -5.29
C MET A 61 -7.33 -13.60 -6.41
N GLU A 62 -7.14 -14.49 -7.38
CA GLU A 62 -8.10 -14.67 -8.47
C GLU A 62 -9.46 -15.07 -7.93
N GLU A 63 -9.49 -16.03 -7.00
CA GLU A 63 -10.74 -16.50 -6.39
C GLU A 63 -11.45 -15.38 -5.64
N ILE A 64 -10.70 -14.56 -4.89
CA ILE A 64 -11.26 -13.43 -4.16
C ILE A 64 -11.88 -12.42 -5.12
N ILE A 65 -11.21 -12.10 -6.22
CA ILE A 65 -11.74 -11.16 -7.22
C ILE A 65 -13.04 -11.69 -7.81
N LYS A 66 -13.11 -13.00 -8.10
CA LYS A 66 -14.30 -13.62 -8.68
C LYS A 66 -15.46 -13.71 -7.71
N ARG A 67 -15.17 -14.02 -6.44
CA ARG A 67 -16.18 -14.30 -5.42
C ARG A 67 -16.73 -13.04 -4.75
N GLU A 68 -15.88 -12.07 -4.49
CA GLU A 68 -16.22 -10.87 -3.73
C GLU A 68 -16.59 -9.71 -4.65
N ASP A 69 -17.02 -8.61 -4.04
CA ASP A 69 -17.46 -7.41 -4.78
C ASP A 69 -16.26 -6.56 -5.20
N LEU A 70 -15.36 -7.15 -5.97
CA LEU A 70 -14.22 -6.44 -6.55
C LEU A 70 -14.42 -6.29 -8.05
N PRO A 71 -13.84 -5.26 -8.67
CA PRO A 71 -14.00 -5.06 -10.12
C PRO A 71 -13.54 -6.28 -10.91
N LYS A 72 -14.44 -6.90 -11.67
CA LYS A 72 -14.12 -8.13 -12.41
C LYS A 72 -13.18 -7.89 -13.58
N ASP A 73 -13.07 -6.66 -14.06
CA ASP A 73 -12.13 -6.31 -15.12
C ASP A 73 -10.67 -6.45 -14.69
N LEU A 74 -10.41 -6.52 -13.36
CA LEU A 74 -9.07 -6.82 -12.85
C LEU A 74 -8.52 -8.12 -13.45
N LEU A 75 -9.38 -9.09 -13.73
CA LEU A 75 -8.97 -10.37 -14.30
C LEU A 75 -8.39 -10.23 -15.72
N CYS A 76 -8.69 -9.11 -16.39
CA CYS A 76 -8.19 -8.82 -17.72
C CYS A 76 -6.85 -8.06 -17.72
N TYR A 77 -6.39 -7.62 -16.55
CA TYR A 77 -5.17 -6.84 -16.40
C TYR A 77 -4.03 -7.67 -15.82
N ASN A 78 -2.83 -7.07 -15.81
CA ASN A 78 -1.64 -7.69 -15.26
C ASN A 78 -1.88 -8.06 -13.79
N LYS A 79 -1.48 -9.27 -13.41
CA LYS A 79 -1.63 -9.80 -12.06
C LYS A 79 -0.93 -8.95 -11.00
N GLU A 80 0.08 -8.18 -11.38
CA GLU A 80 0.75 -7.25 -10.47
C GLU A 80 -0.19 -6.19 -9.90
N LEU A 81 -1.31 -5.92 -10.58
CA LEU A 81 -2.30 -4.96 -10.12
C LEU A 81 -3.28 -5.56 -9.11
N TRP A 82 -3.31 -6.87 -8.95
CA TRP A 82 -4.31 -7.55 -8.13
C TRP A 82 -4.09 -7.36 -6.63
N HIS A 83 -2.83 -7.33 -6.19
CA HIS A 83 -2.55 -7.33 -4.75
C HIS A 83 -3.04 -6.07 -4.03
N ALA A 84 -3.20 -4.96 -4.72
CA ALA A 84 -3.65 -3.72 -4.09
C ALA A 84 -5.14 -3.79 -3.71
N PRO A 85 -6.07 -4.01 -4.66
CA PRO A 85 -7.48 -4.11 -4.27
C PRO A 85 -7.79 -5.35 -3.43
N VAL A 86 -7.14 -6.48 -3.71
CA VAL A 86 -7.29 -7.69 -2.88
C VAL A 86 -6.74 -7.43 -1.48
N GLY A 87 -5.62 -6.73 -1.38
CA GLY A 87 -5.04 -6.37 -0.09
C GLY A 87 -5.96 -5.51 0.75
N ALA A 88 -6.60 -4.50 0.15
CA ALA A 88 -7.55 -3.67 0.86
C ALA A 88 -8.72 -4.50 1.38
N TYR A 89 -9.25 -5.40 0.55
CA TYR A 89 -10.32 -6.31 0.95
C TYR A 89 -9.89 -7.17 2.14
N LEU A 90 -8.70 -7.78 2.08
CA LEU A 90 -8.21 -8.66 3.13
C LEU A 90 -7.90 -7.90 4.43
N VAL A 91 -7.36 -6.69 4.33
CA VAL A 91 -7.09 -5.85 5.50
C VAL A 91 -8.39 -5.55 6.24
N GLU A 92 -9.46 -5.24 5.52
CA GLU A 92 -10.75 -5.03 6.15
C GLU A 92 -11.26 -6.30 6.83
N LYS A 93 -11.18 -7.44 6.14
CA LYS A 93 -11.75 -8.70 6.64
C LYS A 93 -10.89 -9.35 7.72
N GLU A 94 -9.58 -9.39 7.54
CA GLU A 94 -8.68 -10.12 8.45
C GLU A 94 -8.10 -9.26 9.56
N VAL A 95 -7.89 -7.98 9.32
CA VAL A 95 -7.28 -7.07 10.29
C VAL A 95 -8.32 -6.20 10.99
N GLY A 96 -9.43 -5.94 10.32
CA GLY A 96 -10.51 -5.15 10.92
C GLY A 96 -10.38 -3.64 10.73
N ILE A 97 -9.54 -3.19 9.80
CA ILE A 97 -9.45 -1.77 9.48
C ILE A 97 -10.63 -1.41 8.58
N THR A 98 -11.43 -0.44 9.01
CA THR A 98 -12.64 -0.02 8.29
C THR A 98 -12.56 1.42 7.78
N ASP A 99 -11.48 2.14 8.09
CA ASP A 99 -11.31 3.53 7.63
C ASP A 99 -11.22 3.55 6.10
N SER A 100 -12.21 4.19 5.47
CA SER A 100 -12.33 4.21 4.02
C SER A 100 -11.15 4.92 3.34
N GLU A 101 -10.57 5.92 3.98
CA GLU A 101 -9.43 6.64 3.41
C GLU A 101 -8.19 5.75 3.37
N ILE A 102 -7.95 4.98 4.43
CA ILE A 102 -6.84 4.02 4.48
C ILE A 102 -7.03 2.94 3.43
N LEU A 103 -8.23 2.35 3.37
CA LEU A 103 -8.54 1.29 2.41
C LEU A 103 -8.41 1.78 0.96
N GLN A 104 -8.84 3.00 0.68
CA GLN A 104 -8.69 3.59 -0.64
C GLN A 104 -7.21 3.76 -1.03
N ALA A 105 -6.38 4.23 -0.10
CA ALA A 105 -4.96 4.39 -0.36
C ALA A 105 -4.29 3.04 -0.68
N ILE A 106 -4.68 1.99 0.02
CA ILE A 106 -4.18 0.64 -0.25
C ILE A 106 -4.65 0.18 -1.64
N THR A 107 -5.93 0.36 -1.94
CA THR A 107 -6.52 -0.07 -3.21
C THR A 107 -5.79 0.50 -4.42
N TYR A 108 -5.40 1.77 -4.36
CA TYR A 108 -4.87 2.49 -5.51
C TYR A 108 -3.37 2.71 -5.48
N HIS A 109 -2.64 2.05 -4.57
CA HIS A 109 -1.20 2.31 -4.45
C HIS A 109 -0.37 1.87 -5.66
N THR A 110 -0.85 0.95 -6.49
CA THR A 110 -0.13 0.51 -7.70
C THR A 110 -0.66 1.17 -8.97
N SER A 111 -1.97 1.28 -9.11
CA SER A 111 -2.59 1.78 -10.35
C SER A 111 -2.81 3.30 -10.34
N GLY A 112 -2.97 3.90 -9.17
CA GLY A 112 -3.49 5.24 -9.08
C GLY A 112 -4.93 5.30 -9.55
N HIS A 113 -5.52 6.48 -9.52
CA HIS A 113 -6.82 6.76 -10.13
C HIS A 113 -6.97 8.28 -10.31
N GLU A 114 -7.99 8.69 -11.06
CA GLU A 114 -8.14 10.10 -11.45
C GLU A 114 -8.46 11.06 -10.30
N ASN A 115 -9.04 10.58 -9.21
CA ASN A 115 -9.46 11.41 -8.08
C ASN A 115 -8.71 11.05 -6.80
N MET A 116 -7.38 10.96 -6.87
CA MET A 116 -6.56 10.60 -5.72
C MET A 116 -6.60 11.66 -4.63
N THR A 117 -6.83 11.22 -3.38
CA THR A 117 -6.68 12.10 -2.21
C THR A 117 -5.20 12.36 -1.97
N MET A 118 -4.89 13.32 -1.10
CA MET A 118 -3.49 13.55 -0.74
C MET A 118 -2.89 12.32 -0.04
N LEU A 119 -3.66 11.63 0.78
CA LEU A 119 -3.21 10.37 1.40
C LEU A 119 -2.88 9.32 0.33
N ASP A 120 -3.73 9.17 -0.68
CA ASP A 120 -3.47 8.23 -1.80
C ASP A 120 -2.13 8.55 -2.46
N LYS A 121 -1.88 9.83 -2.71
CA LYS A 121 -0.64 10.29 -3.35
C LYS A 121 0.57 10.04 -2.48
N VAL A 122 0.45 10.27 -1.17
CA VAL A 122 1.53 10.02 -0.22
C VAL A 122 1.96 8.55 -0.25
N ILE A 123 1.00 7.64 -0.22
CA ILE A 123 1.30 6.20 -0.24
C ILE A 123 1.90 5.79 -1.59
N TYR A 124 1.32 6.25 -2.68
CA TYR A 124 1.82 5.96 -4.02
C TYR A 124 3.28 6.40 -4.18
N VAL A 125 3.58 7.62 -3.78
CA VAL A 125 4.92 8.19 -3.90
C VAL A 125 5.89 7.52 -2.93
N ALA A 126 5.47 7.28 -1.68
CA ALA A 126 6.33 6.63 -0.68
C ALA A 126 6.76 5.23 -1.15
N ASP A 127 5.85 4.46 -1.74
CA ASP A 127 6.16 3.16 -2.31
C ASP A 127 7.21 3.27 -3.42
N TYR A 128 7.10 4.30 -4.24
CA TYR A 128 7.98 4.52 -5.39
C TYR A 128 9.38 4.97 -4.99
N ILE A 129 9.53 5.78 -3.93
CA ILE A 129 10.79 6.44 -3.58
C ILE A 129 11.44 5.96 -2.28
N GLU A 130 10.88 4.96 -1.58
CA GLU A 130 11.44 4.54 -0.31
C GLU A 130 12.95 4.24 -0.44
N PRO A 131 13.73 4.40 0.65
CA PRO A 131 15.21 4.38 0.56
C PRO A 131 15.81 3.13 -0.08
N GLY A 132 15.12 2.00 -0.02
CA GLY A 132 15.60 0.75 -0.63
C GLY A 132 15.45 0.69 -2.15
N ARG A 133 14.68 1.61 -2.74
CA ARG A 133 14.46 1.63 -4.20
C ARG A 133 15.68 2.17 -4.92
N LYS A 134 16.11 1.46 -5.97
CA LYS A 134 17.25 1.86 -6.80
C LYS A 134 16.89 1.61 -8.25
N PHE A 135 16.61 2.67 -8.99
CA PHE A 135 16.34 2.59 -10.43
C PHE A 135 16.62 3.95 -11.06
N PRO A 136 16.80 4.03 -12.39
CA PRO A 136 17.06 5.30 -13.06
C PRO A 136 15.92 6.30 -12.80
N GLY A 137 16.27 7.50 -12.30
CA GLY A 137 15.31 8.54 -12.01
C GLY A 137 14.79 8.57 -10.58
N VAL A 138 15.13 7.59 -9.72
CA VAL A 138 14.62 7.58 -8.35
C VAL A 138 15.11 8.77 -7.53
N GLU A 139 16.36 9.17 -7.71
CA GLU A 139 16.91 10.32 -6.97
C GLU A 139 16.20 11.62 -7.36
N GLU A 140 15.88 11.77 -8.63
CA GLU A 140 15.14 12.93 -9.11
C GLU A 140 13.70 12.94 -8.55
N ALA A 141 13.06 11.76 -8.52
CA ALA A 141 11.74 11.63 -7.92
C ALA A 141 11.74 11.98 -6.44
N ARG A 142 12.77 11.53 -5.69
CA ARG A 142 12.93 11.88 -4.27
C ARG A 142 13.05 13.38 -4.08
N LYS A 143 13.87 14.01 -4.90
CA LYS A 143 14.08 15.47 -4.83
C LYS A 143 12.76 16.21 -5.03
N LEU A 144 11.98 15.80 -6.02
CA LEU A 144 10.67 16.41 -6.30
C LEU A 144 9.69 16.17 -5.16
N ALA A 145 9.67 14.97 -4.59
CA ALA A 145 8.74 14.63 -3.53
C ALA A 145 8.95 15.48 -2.27
N TYR A 146 10.19 15.84 -1.96
CA TYR A 146 10.53 16.57 -0.75
C TYR A 146 10.60 18.10 -0.95
N THR A 147 10.27 18.59 -2.13
CA THR A 147 10.19 20.03 -2.39
C THR A 147 8.75 20.48 -2.54
#